data_819cb73622e1ccdd45fe34ad14878783
#
_entry.id   819cb73622e1ccdd45fe34ad14878783
#
_cell.length_a   1.000
_cell.length_b   1.000
_cell.length_c   1.000
_cell.angle_alpha   90.00
_cell.angle_beta   90.00
_cell.angle_gamma   90.00
#
_symmetry.space_group_name_H-M   'P 1'
#
loop_
_entity.id
_entity.type
_entity.pdbx_description
1 polymer ?
#
loop_
_entity_poly.entity_id
_entity_poly.type
_entity_poly.pdbx_seq_one_letter_code
_entity_poly.pdbx_strand_id
1 'polypeptide(L)'
;MAYVIYLGAALAEIAGCFAFWAWLRLDRSPLWLVPGVIALCVFAWLLTLVEAEHAGRTYAAYGGIYIFSALGWLWIAEGVKPDRWDLIGATICVVGASIILLGPRPA
;
A
#
# COMPACT_ATOMS: atom_id res chain seq x y z
N MET A 1 6.35 5.15 -14.32
CA MET A 1 6.55 3.75 -13.88
C MET A 1 6.44 3.58 -12.36
N ALA A 2 6.99 4.51 -11.58
CA ALA A 2 6.95 4.40 -10.12
C ALA A 2 5.54 4.21 -9.58
N TYR A 3 4.57 4.96 -10.07
CA TYR A 3 3.19 4.85 -9.57
C TYR A 3 2.57 3.47 -9.82
N VAL A 4 2.89 2.85 -10.97
CA VAL A 4 2.41 1.50 -11.29
C VAL A 4 3.02 0.49 -10.33
N ILE A 5 4.31 0.61 -10.05
CA ILE A 5 5.00 -0.25 -9.09
C ILE A 5 4.42 -0.06 -7.69
N TYR A 6 4.17 1.18 -7.27
CA TYR A 6 3.57 1.48 -5.97
C TYR A 6 2.17 0.88 -5.83
N LEU A 7 1.35 0.98 -6.88
CA LEU A 7 0.01 0.37 -6.85
C LEU A 7 0.09 -1.15 -6.74
N GLY A 8 0.96 -1.77 -7.53
CA GLY A 8 1.17 -3.21 -7.45
C GLY A 8 1.66 -3.64 -6.08
N ALA A 9 2.62 -2.89 -5.52
CA ALA A 9 3.14 -3.16 -4.18
C ALA A 9 2.05 -3.01 -3.12
N ALA A 10 1.22 -1.95 -3.23
CA ALA A 10 0.13 -1.73 -2.28
C ALA A 10 -0.88 -2.87 -2.32
N LEU A 11 -1.27 -3.32 -3.49
CA LEU A 11 -2.20 -4.44 -3.62
C LEU A 11 -1.60 -5.72 -3.03
N ALA A 12 -0.32 -5.99 -3.29
CA ALA A 12 0.35 -7.16 -2.74
C ALA A 12 0.46 -7.08 -1.21
N GLU A 13 0.80 -5.92 -0.66
CA GLU A 13 0.88 -5.75 0.79
C GLU A 13 -0.49 -5.89 1.44
N ILE A 14 -1.50 -5.25 0.89
CA ILE A 14 -2.86 -5.32 1.43
C ILE A 14 -3.36 -6.76 1.38
N ALA A 15 -3.18 -7.46 0.26
CA ALA A 15 -3.59 -8.85 0.14
C ALA A 15 -2.87 -9.73 1.15
N GLY A 16 -1.57 -9.53 1.34
CA GLY A 16 -0.79 -10.30 2.30
C GLY A 16 -1.21 -10.03 3.73
N CYS A 17 -1.37 -8.77 4.08
CA CYS A 17 -1.83 -8.39 5.43
C CYS A 17 -3.27 -8.86 5.67
N PHE A 18 -4.14 -8.78 4.65
CA PHE A 18 -5.50 -9.25 4.78
C PHE A 18 -5.59 -10.76 5.00
N ALA A 19 -4.65 -11.53 4.45
CA ALA A 19 -4.61 -12.97 4.70
C ALA A 19 -4.42 -13.26 6.20
N PHE A 20 -3.55 -12.50 6.89
CA PHE A 20 -3.38 -12.61 8.33
C PHE A 20 -4.64 -12.17 9.07
N TRP A 21 -5.26 -11.07 8.65
CA TRP A 21 -6.51 -10.59 9.22
C TRP A 21 -7.60 -11.65 9.10
N ALA A 22 -7.73 -12.26 7.92
CA ALA A 22 -8.74 -13.29 7.68
C ALA A 22 -8.53 -14.48 8.62
N TRP A 23 -7.28 -14.91 8.80
CA TRP A 23 -6.98 -16.01 9.69
C TRP A 23 -7.30 -15.67 11.15
N LEU A 24 -6.82 -14.52 11.64
CA LEU A 24 -6.87 -14.19 13.07
C LEU A 24 -8.16 -13.52 13.49
N ARG A 25 -8.81 -12.76 12.62
CA ARG A 25 -9.98 -11.96 12.96
C ARG A 25 -11.28 -12.51 12.37
N LEU A 26 -11.22 -13.19 11.24
CA LEU A 26 -12.39 -13.73 10.55
C LEU A 26 -12.49 -15.24 10.70
N ASP A 27 -11.66 -15.85 11.52
CA ASP A 27 -11.64 -17.31 11.80
C ASP A 27 -11.51 -18.16 10.54
N ARG A 28 -10.75 -17.68 9.57
CA ARG A 28 -10.47 -18.44 8.36
C ARG A 28 -9.32 -19.41 8.59
N SER A 29 -9.14 -20.33 7.64
CA SER A 29 -8.09 -21.35 7.71
C SER A 29 -6.71 -20.74 7.75
N PRO A 30 -5.74 -21.29 8.54
CA PRO A 30 -4.35 -20.84 8.48
C PRO A 30 -3.70 -21.05 7.11
N LEU A 31 -4.31 -21.82 6.21
CA LEU A 31 -3.81 -21.98 4.85
C LEU A 31 -3.81 -20.66 4.06
N TRP A 32 -4.58 -19.68 4.50
CA TRP A 32 -4.56 -18.33 3.91
C TRP A 32 -3.17 -17.68 4.02
N LEU A 33 -2.37 -18.11 5.01
CA LEU A 33 -1.02 -17.56 5.19
C LEU A 33 -0.07 -17.91 4.03
N VAL A 34 -0.32 -19.00 3.31
CA VAL A 34 0.55 -19.40 2.20
C VAL A 34 0.53 -18.33 1.09
N PRO A 35 -0.61 -17.99 0.47
CA PRO A 35 -0.62 -16.91 -0.49
C PRO A 35 -0.33 -15.54 0.15
N GLY A 36 -0.66 -15.37 1.43
CA GLY A 36 -0.39 -14.13 2.14
C GLY A 36 1.09 -13.82 2.25
N VAL A 37 1.89 -14.79 2.66
CA VAL A 37 3.34 -14.62 2.77
C VAL A 37 3.97 -14.41 1.40
N ILE A 38 3.49 -15.13 0.38
CA ILE A 38 3.96 -14.94 -0.99
C ILE A 38 3.69 -13.51 -1.44
N ALA A 39 2.48 -12.99 -1.17
CA ALA A 39 2.12 -11.62 -1.54
C ALA A 39 3.00 -10.59 -0.86
N LEU A 40 3.34 -10.79 0.42
CA LEU A 40 4.24 -9.87 1.15
C LEU A 40 5.67 -9.91 0.57
N CYS A 41 6.13 -11.07 0.13
CA CYS A 41 7.43 -11.16 -0.52
C CYS A 41 7.42 -10.43 -1.87
N VAL A 42 6.36 -10.57 -2.64
CA VAL A 42 6.19 -9.86 -3.92
C VAL A 42 6.16 -8.35 -3.67
N PHE A 43 5.45 -7.91 -2.64
CA PHE A 43 5.39 -6.50 -2.24
C PHE A 43 6.80 -5.95 -1.98
N ALA A 44 7.57 -6.64 -1.15
CA ALA A 44 8.92 -6.19 -0.81
C ALA A 44 9.82 -6.13 -2.04
N TRP A 45 9.71 -7.12 -2.92
CA TRP A 45 10.49 -7.15 -4.15
C TRP A 45 10.11 -6.01 -5.10
N LEU A 46 8.80 -5.73 -5.24
CA LEU A 46 8.34 -4.66 -6.12
C LEU A 46 8.91 -3.31 -5.73
N LEU A 47 9.03 -3.02 -4.44
CA LEU A 47 9.60 -1.75 -3.98
C LEU A 47 11.07 -1.59 -4.38
N THR A 48 11.79 -2.68 -4.60
CA THR A 48 13.18 -2.60 -5.07
C THR A 48 13.30 -2.20 -6.53
N LEU A 49 12.21 -2.24 -7.28
CA LEU A 49 12.20 -1.87 -8.70
C LEU A 49 12.02 -0.38 -8.93
N VAL A 50 11.71 0.39 -7.89
CA VAL A 50 11.56 1.83 -8.01
C VAL A 50 12.94 2.48 -8.16
N GLU A 51 13.08 3.37 -9.13
CA GLU A 51 14.32 4.10 -9.36
C GLU A 51 14.45 5.21 -8.32
N ALA A 52 15.07 4.89 -7.19
CA ALA A 52 15.34 5.83 -6.11
C ALA A 52 16.65 5.44 -5.46
N GLU A 53 17.39 6.44 -5.00
CA GLU A 53 18.70 6.22 -4.39
C GLU A 53 18.60 5.71 -2.95
N HIS A 54 17.51 6.03 -2.27
CA HIS A 54 17.36 5.72 -0.86
C HIS A 54 16.02 5.04 -0.59
N ALA A 55 16.08 3.92 0.11
CA ALA A 55 14.89 3.14 0.46
C ALA A 55 13.88 3.96 1.28
N GLY A 56 14.37 4.78 2.22
CA GLY A 56 13.49 5.57 3.08
C GLY A 56 12.56 6.49 2.31
N ARG A 57 13.05 7.15 1.27
CA ARG A 57 12.21 8.01 0.44
C ARG A 57 11.20 7.22 -0.37
N THR A 58 11.62 6.07 -0.89
CA THR A 58 10.71 5.16 -1.59
C THR A 58 9.56 4.76 -0.68
N TYR A 59 9.88 4.35 0.54
CA TYR A 59 8.86 3.91 1.49
C TYR A 59 7.92 5.06 1.91
N ALA A 60 8.47 6.27 2.08
CA ALA A 60 7.67 7.44 2.44
C ALA A 60 6.69 7.82 1.32
N ALA A 61 7.17 7.85 0.08
CA ALA A 61 6.31 8.14 -1.07
C ALA A 61 5.26 7.05 -1.28
N TYR A 62 5.65 5.79 -1.08
CA TYR A 62 4.76 4.66 -1.17
C TYR A 62 3.61 4.76 -0.17
N GLY A 63 3.89 5.26 1.05
CA GLY A 63 2.88 5.35 2.10
C GLY A 63 1.62 6.08 1.69
N GLY A 64 1.74 7.16 0.91
CA GLY A 64 0.58 7.89 0.41
C GLY A 64 -0.26 7.07 -0.57
N ILE A 65 0.40 6.35 -1.46
CA ILE A 65 -0.28 5.47 -2.41
C ILE A 65 -0.94 4.30 -1.67
N TYR A 66 -0.28 3.77 -0.65
CA TYR A 66 -0.83 2.70 0.17
C TYR A 66 -2.14 3.14 0.85
N ILE A 67 -2.17 4.32 1.43
CA ILE A 67 -3.37 4.82 2.12
C ILE A 67 -4.55 4.90 1.16
N PHE A 68 -4.33 5.45 -0.02
CA PHE A 68 -5.36 5.51 -1.06
C PHE A 68 -5.82 4.11 -1.46
N SER A 69 -4.89 3.20 -1.66
CA SER A 69 -5.20 1.82 -2.04
C SER A 69 -5.96 1.07 -0.94
N ALA A 70 -5.62 1.34 0.33
CA ALA A 70 -6.31 0.73 1.45
C ALA A 70 -7.77 1.17 1.53
N LEU A 71 -8.07 2.43 1.21
CA LEU A 71 -9.46 2.89 1.15
C LEU A 71 -10.21 2.26 -0.02
N GLY A 72 -9.55 2.03 -1.14
CA GLY A 72 -10.12 1.28 -2.24
C GLY A 72 -10.46 -0.14 -1.84
N TRP A 73 -9.57 -0.78 -1.10
CA TRP A 73 -9.80 -2.11 -0.57
C TRP A 73 -10.99 -2.14 0.39
N LEU A 74 -11.06 -1.16 1.30
CA LEU A 74 -12.19 -1.02 2.22
C LEU A 74 -13.51 -0.98 1.47
N TRP A 75 -13.57 -0.24 0.39
CA TRP A 75 -14.77 -0.07 -0.40
C TRP A 75 -15.11 -1.34 -1.21
N ILE A 76 -14.15 -1.83 -1.97
CA ILE A 76 -14.38 -2.90 -2.95
C ILE A 76 -14.41 -4.27 -2.29
N ALA A 77 -13.45 -4.57 -1.42
CA ALA A 77 -13.31 -5.89 -0.82
C ALA A 77 -14.13 -6.04 0.46
N GLU A 78 -14.21 -5.00 1.27
CA GLU A 78 -14.91 -5.07 2.57
C GLU A 78 -16.30 -4.46 2.52
N GLY A 79 -16.67 -3.80 1.43
CA GLY A 79 -18.01 -3.28 1.22
C GLY A 79 -18.35 -2.04 2.04
N VAL A 80 -17.37 -1.34 2.57
CA VAL A 80 -17.56 -0.13 3.37
C VAL A 80 -17.15 1.08 2.54
N LYS A 81 -18.10 1.95 2.24
CA LYS A 81 -17.81 3.15 1.45
C LYS A 81 -17.00 4.14 2.29
N PRO A 82 -15.87 4.65 1.77
CA PRO A 82 -15.10 5.66 2.48
C PRO A 82 -15.95 6.90 2.78
N ASP A 83 -15.81 7.42 3.99
CA ASP A 83 -16.50 8.62 4.40
C ASP A 83 -15.64 9.87 4.12
N ARG A 84 -16.16 11.05 4.50
CA ARG A 84 -15.44 12.31 4.25
C ARG A 84 -14.11 12.39 5.00
N TRP A 85 -14.01 11.78 6.18
CA TRP A 85 -12.77 11.80 6.97
C TRP A 85 -11.70 10.96 6.31
N ASP A 86 -12.08 9.80 5.76
CA ASP A 86 -11.19 8.97 4.96
C ASP A 86 -10.65 9.75 3.76
N LEU A 87 -11.54 10.44 3.06
CA LEU A 87 -11.15 11.17 1.85
C LEU A 87 -10.26 12.38 2.16
N ILE A 88 -10.57 13.12 3.22
CA ILE A 88 -9.75 14.26 3.63
C ILE A 88 -8.35 13.78 4.02
N GLY A 89 -8.28 12.77 4.87
CA GLY A 89 -7.00 12.22 5.33
C GLY A 89 -6.16 11.66 4.19
N ALA A 90 -6.80 10.88 3.31
CA ALA A 90 -6.12 10.30 2.16
C ALA A 90 -5.59 11.38 1.21
N THR A 91 -6.36 12.42 0.96
CA THR A 91 -5.95 13.53 0.10
C THR A 91 -4.70 14.21 0.65
N ILE A 92 -4.69 14.50 1.95
CA ILE A 92 -3.53 15.13 2.60
C ILE A 92 -2.30 14.22 2.48
N CYS A 93 -2.47 12.91 2.68
CA CYS A 93 -1.37 11.96 2.59
C CYS A 93 -0.81 11.86 1.18
N VAL A 94 -1.68 11.85 0.16
CA VAL A 94 -1.24 11.80 -1.25
C VAL A 94 -0.50 13.08 -1.62
N VAL A 95 -0.98 14.23 -1.16
CA VAL A 95 -0.28 15.50 -1.38
C VAL A 95 1.11 15.46 -0.73
N GLY A 96 1.18 15.00 0.52
CA GLY A 96 2.46 14.87 1.23
C GLY A 96 3.43 13.93 0.52
N ALA A 97 2.95 12.76 0.10
CA ALA A 97 3.77 11.81 -0.63
C ALA A 97 4.26 12.38 -1.97
N SER A 98 3.40 13.13 -2.66
CA SER A 98 3.78 13.76 -3.92
C SER A 98 4.87 14.81 -3.73
N ILE A 99 4.82 15.55 -2.64
CA ILE A 99 5.87 16.51 -2.31
C ILE A 99 7.21 15.80 -2.09
N ILE A 100 7.19 14.68 -1.38
CA ILE A 100 8.40 13.88 -1.14
C ILE A 100 8.97 13.36 -2.46
N LEU A 101 8.10 12.87 -3.34
CA LEU A 101 8.52 12.26 -4.60
C LEU A 101 8.98 13.28 -5.62
N LEU A 102 8.30 14.42 -5.74
CA LEU A 102 8.49 15.39 -6.81
C LEU A 102 9.24 16.66 -6.37
N GLY A 103 9.46 16.84 -5.08
CA GLY A 103 10.11 18.03 -4.57
C GLY A 103 11.51 18.20 -5.11
N PRO A 104 11.89 19.40 -5.57
CA PRO A 104 13.25 19.64 -6.06
C PRO A 104 14.26 19.56 -4.93
N ARG A 105 15.36 18.86 -5.17
CA ARG A 105 16.41 18.69 -4.19
C ARG A 105 17.76 19.02 -4.80
N PRO A 106 18.70 19.57 -4.01
CA PRO A 106 20.07 19.75 -4.49
C PRO A 106 20.69 18.39 -4.82
N ALA A 107 21.50 18.38 -5.86
CA ALA A 107 22.16 17.17 -6.33
C ALA A 107 23.17 16.63 -5.30
#